data_d8998d2ccf1cf6755c07bd6bc40458b1
#
_entry.id   d8998d2ccf1cf6755c07bd6bc40458b1
#
_cell.length_a   1.000
_cell.length_b   1.000
_cell.length_c   1.000
_cell.angle_alpha   90.00
_cell.angle_beta   90.00
_cell.angle_gamma   90.00
#
_symmetry.space_group_name_H-M   'P 1'
#
loop_
_entity.id
_entity.type
_entity.pdbx_description
1 polymer ?
#
loop_
_entity_poly.entity_id
_entity_poly.type
_entity_poly.pdbx_seq_one_letter_code
_entity_poly.pdbx_strand_id
1 'polypeptide(L)'
;LEVTPLSAVDSRLMATDILGQLAPPMRLLDLIVAESSGNPLYIEAFIRLLLERGVISVGERRGFDMAQLEGMRLPAGLPGLIETRLQALTDGERRVLQAAAVAGPLFWDAMLFDTHSPLSDELTEPEIEAALLNLVSKRFILPDTTYSFGATQAYRFRREVGHVVAYGSVPVAARQAQHARVAQWLLANQNDARFRAWFPV
;
A
#
# COMPACT_ATOMS: atom_id res chain seq x y z
N LEU A 1 19.89 -10.42 16.59
CA LEU A 1 19.34 -11.51 15.77
C LEU A 1 19.57 -11.13 14.31
N GLU A 2 20.39 -11.87 13.60
CA GLU A 2 20.62 -11.65 12.16
C GLU A 2 19.58 -12.46 11.37
N VAL A 3 18.78 -11.81 10.55
CA VAL A 3 17.77 -12.45 9.72
C VAL A 3 18.35 -12.64 8.32
N THR A 4 18.56 -13.89 7.95
CA THR A 4 19.08 -14.25 6.61
C THR A 4 17.94 -14.31 5.58
N PRO A 5 18.21 -14.09 4.28
CA PRO A 5 17.25 -14.32 3.21
C PRO A 5 16.71 -15.76 3.23
N LEU A 6 15.49 -15.96 2.73
CA LEU A 6 14.92 -17.29 2.56
C LEU A 6 15.75 -18.11 1.57
N SER A 7 15.82 -19.42 1.82
CA SER A 7 16.37 -20.34 0.83
C SER A 7 15.47 -20.41 -0.42
N ALA A 8 16.00 -20.96 -1.52
CA ALA A 8 15.20 -21.18 -2.73
C ALA A 8 13.99 -22.09 -2.47
N VAL A 9 14.14 -23.07 -1.57
CA VAL A 9 13.04 -23.98 -1.16
C VAL A 9 11.98 -23.21 -0.38
N ASP A 10 12.39 -22.46 0.64
CA ASP A 10 11.45 -21.68 1.47
C ASP A 10 10.76 -20.58 0.66
N SER A 11 11.45 -19.95 -0.29
CA SER A 11 10.88 -18.97 -1.21
C SER A 11 9.78 -19.58 -2.08
N ARG A 12 9.98 -20.80 -2.61
CA ARG A 12 8.94 -21.54 -3.37
C ARG A 12 7.76 -21.91 -2.48
N LEU A 13 8.03 -22.42 -1.26
CA LEU A 13 6.98 -22.75 -0.29
C LEU A 13 6.14 -21.51 0.04
N MET A 14 6.77 -20.40 0.37
CA MET A 14 6.08 -19.15 0.65
C MET A 14 5.23 -18.66 -0.54
N ALA A 15 5.76 -18.72 -1.76
CA ALA A 15 5.03 -18.35 -2.95
C ALA A 15 3.80 -19.24 -3.16
N THR A 16 3.94 -20.56 -2.95
CA THR A 16 2.84 -21.52 -3.05
C THR A 16 1.78 -21.28 -1.99
N ASP A 17 2.17 -21.00 -0.75
CA ASP A 17 1.26 -20.69 0.36
C ASP A 17 0.44 -19.43 0.07
N ILE A 18 1.07 -18.36 -0.45
CA ILE A 18 0.38 -17.12 -0.82
C ILE A 18 -0.65 -17.36 -1.94
N LEU A 19 -0.32 -18.22 -2.91
CA LEU A 19 -1.19 -18.60 -4.03
C LEU A 19 -2.28 -19.60 -3.63
N GLY A 20 -2.14 -20.26 -2.50
CA GLY A 20 -3.12 -21.16 -1.90
C GLY A 20 -3.42 -22.38 -2.79
N GLN A 21 -4.69 -22.51 -3.22
CA GLN A 21 -5.14 -23.67 -4.03
C GLN A 21 -4.72 -23.60 -5.52
N LEU A 22 -4.04 -22.53 -5.94
CA LEU A 22 -3.49 -22.45 -7.28
C LEU A 22 -2.20 -23.26 -7.33
N ALA A 23 -2.10 -24.18 -8.29
CA ALA A 23 -0.85 -24.90 -8.55
C ALA A 23 0.05 -24.06 -9.50
N PRO A 24 0.99 -23.26 -8.98
CA PRO A 24 1.78 -22.39 -9.82
C PRO A 24 2.72 -23.20 -10.74
N PRO A 25 2.88 -22.78 -12.01
CA PRO A 25 3.87 -23.38 -12.89
C PRO A 25 5.27 -23.24 -12.30
N MET A 26 6.11 -24.28 -12.44
CA MET A 26 7.48 -24.27 -11.93
C MET A 26 8.28 -23.06 -12.43
N ARG A 27 8.08 -22.67 -13.70
CA ARG A 27 8.71 -21.50 -14.32
C ARG A 27 8.39 -20.19 -13.58
N LEU A 28 7.16 -20.01 -13.08
CA LEU A 28 6.78 -18.87 -12.28
C LEU A 28 7.50 -18.90 -10.91
N LEU A 29 7.55 -20.06 -10.27
CA LEU A 29 8.25 -20.23 -9.01
C LEU A 29 9.75 -19.95 -9.15
N ASP A 30 10.38 -20.43 -10.22
CA ASP A 30 11.79 -20.17 -10.50
C ASP A 30 12.06 -18.68 -10.73
N LEU A 31 11.17 -17.98 -11.43
CA LEU A 31 11.26 -16.55 -11.62
C LEU A 31 11.12 -15.79 -10.28
N ILE A 32 10.14 -16.16 -9.44
CA ILE A 32 9.97 -15.55 -8.11
C ILE A 32 11.23 -15.73 -7.26
N VAL A 33 11.82 -16.91 -7.27
CA VAL A 33 13.06 -17.19 -6.51
C VAL A 33 14.21 -16.34 -7.01
N ALA A 34 14.40 -16.28 -8.33
CA ALA A 34 15.49 -15.51 -8.94
C ALA A 34 15.38 -14.02 -8.63
N GLU A 35 14.19 -13.44 -8.82
CA GLU A 35 13.96 -12.00 -8.67
C GLU A 35 13.92 -11.56 -7.20
N SER A 36 13.41 -12.41 -6.30
CA SER A 36 13.29 -12.08 -4.87
C SER A 36 14.61 -12.11 -4.12
N SER A 37 15.60 -12.89 -4.60
CA SER A 37 16.82 -13.18 -3.85
C SER A 37 16.54 -13.60 -2.38
N GLY A 38 15.43 -14.31 -2.15
CA GLY A 38 14.98 -14.75 -0.83
C GLY A 38 14.35 -13.66 0.04
N ASN A 39 14.00 -12.51 -0.52
CA ASN A 39 13.30 -11.46 0.23
C ASN A 39 11.79 -11.74 0.30
N PRO A 40 11.21 -12.04 1.49
CA PRO A 40 9.79 -12.35 1.64
C PRO A 40 8.86 -11.21 1.20
N LEU A 41 9.27 -9.97 1.43
CA LEU A 41 8.47 -8.80 1.05
C LEU A 41 8.40 -8.64 -0.47
N TYR A 42 9.50 -8.97 -1.16
CA TYR A 42 9.51 -8.97 -2.61
C TYR A 42 8.57 -10.06 -3.16
N ILE A 43 8.63 -11.27 -2.63
CA ILE A 43 7.75 -12.37 -3.03
C ILE A 43 6.28 -11.97 -2.91
N GLU A 44 5.88 -11.43 -1.75
CA GLU A 44 4.51 -10.96 -1.53
C GLU A 44 4.12 -9.86 -2.52
N ALA A 45 4.97 -8.84 -2.68
CA ALA A 45 4.69 -7.70 -3.55
C ALA A 45 4.62 -8.11 -5.03
N PHE A 46 5.49 -9.03 -5.46
CA PHE A 46 5.52 -9.51 -6.83
C PHE A 46 4.27 -10.34 -7.18
N ILE A 47 3.88 -11.28 -6.33
CA ILE A 47 2.64 -12.03 -6.52
C ILE A 47 1.44 -11.09 -6.58
N ARG A 48 1.40 -10.05 -5.74
CA ARG A 48 0.34 -9.02 -5.78
C ARG A 48 0.31 -8.29 -7.11
N LEU A 49 1.46 -7.86 -7.60
CA LEU A 49 1.55 -7.22 -8.92
C LEU A 49 1.00 -8.14 -10.03
N LEU A 50 1.33 -9.42 -10.00
CA LEU A 50 0.85 -10.39 -10.98
C LEU A 50 -0.68 -10.59 -10.93
N LEU A 51 -1.26 -10.59 -9.72
CA LEU A 51 -2.72 -10.61 -9.50
C LEU A 51 -3.38 -9.34 -10.03
N GLU A 52 -2.85 -8.17 -9.69
CA GLU A 52 -3.37 -6.87 -10.12
C GLU A 52 -3.28 -6.66 -11.64
N ARG A 53 -2.28 -7.27 -12.27
CA ARG A 53 -2.10 -7.24 -13.74
C ARG A 53 -2.89 -8.33 -14.48
N GLY A 54 -3.57 -9.22 -13.76
CA GLY A 54 -4.33 -10.32 -14.35
C GLY A 54 -3.47 -11.48 -14.90
N VAL A 55 -2.15 -11.46 -14.67
CA VAL A 55 -1.25 -12.58 -15.00
C VAL A 55 -1.60 -13.81 -14.17
N ILE A 56 -2.01 -13.59 -12.92
CA ILE A 56 -2.59 -14.62 -12.04
C ILE A 56 -4.07 -14.29 -11.85
N SER A 57 -4.93 -15.22 -12.23
CA SER A 57 -6.38 -15.10 -12.09
C SER A 57 -6.89 -16.04 -11.00
N VAL A 58 -7.71 -15.51 -10.08
CA VAL A 58 -8.40 -16.25 -9.02
C VAL A 58 -9.93 -16.15 -9.23
N GLY A 59 -10.68 -17.18 -8.90
CA GLY A 59 -12.14 -17.22 -9.11
C GLY A 59 -12.55 -18.24 -10.17
N GLU A 60 -13.54 -17.92 -11.01
CA GLU A 60 -14.09 -18.86 -12.02
C GLU A 60 -13.07 -19.23 -13.11
N ARG A 61 -12.21 -18.30 -13.52
CA ARG A 61 -11.13 -18.53 -14.50
C ARG A 61 -9.78 -18.55 -13.79
N ARG A 62 -9.58 -19.58 -12.97
CA ARG A 62 -8.29 -19.76 -12.28
C ARG A 62 -7.20 -20.12 -13.28
N GLY A 63 -6.04 -19.44 -13.21
CA GLY A 63 -4.94 -19.76 -14.11
C GLY A 63 -3.80 -18.75 -14.08
N PHE A 64 -2.84 -19.00 -14.95
CA PHE A 64 -1.62 -18.22 -15.11
C PHE A 64 -1.43 -17.87 -16.59
N ASP A 65 -1.34 -16.58 -16.91
CA ASP A 65 -0.99 -16.12 -18.27
C ASP A 65 0.53 -15.97 -18.38
N MET A 66 1.17 -17.06 -18.77
CA MET A 66 2.64 -17.09 -18.92
C MET A 66 3.13 -16.25 -20.10
N ALA A 67 2.32 -16.06 -21.14
CA ALA A 67 2.68 -15.23 -22.30
C ALA A 67 2.73 -13.74 -21.90
N GLN A 68 1.73 -13.30 -21.12
CA GLN A 68 1.72 -11.94 -20.56
C GLN A 68 2.92 -11.73 -19.61
N LEU A 69 3.26 -12.72 -18.79
CA LEU A 69 4.42 -12.66 -17.89
C LEU A 69 5.73 -12.48 -18.65
N GLU A 70 5.93 -13.21 -19.75
CA GLU A 70 7.13 -13.11 -20.59
C GLU A 70 7.29 -11.75 -21.24
N GLY A 71 6.18 -11.11 -21.61
CA GLY A 71 6.17 -9.76 -22.18
C GLY A 71 6.30 -8.64 -21.13
N MET A 72 6.23 -8.96 -19.85
CA MET A 72 6.23 -7.95 -18.80
C MET A 72 7.65 -7.53 -18.41
N ARG A 73 7.90 -6.22 -18.41
CA ARG A 73 9.14 -5.67 -17.87
C ARG A 73 9.08 -5.71 -16.35
N LEU A 74 9.96 -6.50 -15.74
CA LEU A 74 10.01 -6.65 -14.28
C LEU A 74 10.64 -5.40 -13.63
N PRO A 75 10.02 -4.85 -12.57
CA PRO A 75 10.59 -3.74 -11.84
C PRO A 75 11.82 -4.17 -11.03
N ALA A 76 12.81 -3.30 -10.95
CA ALA A 76 14.01 -3.57 -10.17
C ALA A 76 13.78 -3.41 -8.66
N GLY A 77 13.91 -4.49 -7.92
CA GLY A 77 13.84 -4.51 -6.46
C GLY A 77 12.46 -4.17 -5.88
N LEU A 78 12.37 -4.19 -4.55
CA LEU A 78 11.11 -3.95 -3.84
C LEU A 78 10.55 -2.54 -4.05
N PRO A 79 11.34 -1.44 -4.03
CA PRO A 79 10.80 -0.11 -4.30
C PRO A 79 10.17 0.01 -5.69
N GLY A 80 10.83 -0.53 -6.72
CA GLY A 80 10.31 -0.52 -8.10
C GLY A 80 9.01 -1.31 -8.25
N LEU A 81 8.85 -2.43 -7.53
CA LEU A 81 7.59 -3.17 -7.47
C LEU A 81 6.46 -2.32 -6.85
N ILE A 82 6.74 -1.68 -5.73
CA ILE A 82 5.75 -0.83 -5.06
C ILE A 82 5.38 0.37 -5.94
N GLU A 83 6.37 1.00 -6.58
CA GLU A 83 6.12 2.10 -7.52
C GLU A 83 5.24 1.67 -8.70
N THR A 84 5.52 0.52 -9.30
CA THR A 84 4.71 -0.04 -10.39
C THR A 84 3.27 -0.30 -9.94
N ARG A 85 3.06 -0.81 -8.74
CA ARG A 85 1.74 -1.01 -8.15
C ARG A 85 1.03 0.33 -7.87
N LEU A 86 1.77 1.34 -7.40
CA LEU A 86 1.25 2.69 -7.17
C LEU A 86 0.79 3.35 -8.47
N GLN A 87 1.54 3.17 -9.57
CA GLN A 87 1.17 3.67 -10.89
C GLN A 87 -0.09 3.00 -11.46
N ALA A 88 -0.39 1.76 -11.04
CA ALA A 88 -1.59 1.02 -11.44
C ALA A 88 -2.86 1.41 -10.64
N LEU A 89 -2.75 2.26 -9.63
CA LEU A 89 -3.89 2.82 -8.90
C LEU A 89 -4.67 3.77 -9.80
N THR A 90 -5.99 3.88 -9.55
CA THR A 90 -6.79 4.97 -10.13
C THR A 90 -6.29 6.32 -9.65
N ASP A 91 -6.63 7.39 -10.34
CA ASP A 91 -6.19 8.73 -9.94
C ASP A 91 -6.69 9.10 -8.54
N GLY A 92 -7.94 8.78 -8.19
CA GLY A 92 -8.49 8.98 -6.86
C GLY A 92 -7.74 8.19 -5.77
N GLU A 93 -7.53 6.89 -5.98
CA GLU A 93 -6.78 6.03 -5.05
C GLU A 93 -5.35 6.56 -4.84
N ARG A 94 -4.69 6.97 -5.92
CA ARG A 94 -3.32 7.49 -5.86
C ARG A 94 -3.25 8.78 -5.07
N ARG A 95 -4.18 9.73 -5.30
CA ARG A 95 -4.25 11.00 -4.57
C ARG A 95 -4.52 10.79 -3.08
N VAL A 96 -5.46 9.91 -2.74
CA VAL A 96 -5.74 9.55 -1.34
C VAL A 96 -4.50 8.94 -0.68
N LEU A 97 -3.81 8.00 -1.35
CA LEU A 97 -2.60 7.37 -0.82
C LEU A 97 -1.45 8.38 -0.65
N GLN A 98 -1.31 9.34 -1.58
CA GLN A 98 -0.31 10.41 -1.52
C GLN A 98 -0.60 11.38 -0.36
N ALA A 99 -1.85 11.82 -0.19
CA ALA A 99 -2.25 12.67 0.92
C ALA A 99 -2.03 11.95 2.27
N ALA A 100 -2.41 10.68 2.36
CA ALA A 100 -2.16 9.84 3.52
C ALA A 100 -0.66 9.71 3.82
N ALA A 101 0.19 9.57 2.80
CA ALA A 101 1.63 9.45 3.00
C ALA A 101 2.27 10.73 3.56
N VAL A 102 1.76 11.91 3.20
CA VAL A 102 2.20 13.19 3.76
C VAL A 102 1.73 13.35 5.20
N ALA A 103 0.54 12.84 5.54
CA ALA A 103 0.05 12.83 6.93
C ALA A 103 0.93 11.97 7.84
N GLY A 104 1.47 10.86 7.32
CA GLY A 104 2.42 10.00 8.04
C GLY A 104 2.18 8.50 7.84
N PRO A 105 3.01 7.66 8.48
CA PRO A 105 2.84 6.20 8.41
C PRO A 105 1.57 5.71 9.12
N LEU A 106 1.04 6.49 10.05
CA LEU A 106 -0.26 6.38 10.70
C LEU A 106 -1.03 7.68 10.43
N PHE A 107 -2.29 7.58 10.02
CA PHE A 107 -3.14 8.72 9.70
C PHE A 107 -4.61 8.39 9.99
N TRP A 108 -5.46 9.42 10.01
CA TRP A 108 -6.89 9.31 10.23
C TRP A 108 -7.68 9.75 9.00
N ASP A 109 -8.79 9.07 8.72
CA ASP A 109 -9.69 9.43 7.62
C ASP A 109 -10.20 10.88 7.71
N ALA A 110 -10.52 11.33 8.93
CA ALA A 110 -10.95 12.71 9.19
C ALA A 110 -9.94 13.76 8.70
N MET A 111 -8.63 13.44 8.62
CA MET A 111 -7.63 14.34 8.03
C MET A 111 -7.80 14.48 6.52
N LEU A 112 -8.33 13.46 5.86
CA LEU A 112 -8.54 13.42 4.42
C LEU A 112 -9.87 14.05 4.03
N PHE A 113 -10.87 14.01 4.92
CA PHE A 113 -12.20 14.62 4.74
C PHE A 113 -12.24 16.10 5.10
N ASP A 114 -11.23 16.60 5.82
CA ASP A 114 -11.19 17.99 6.25
C ASP A 114 -11.23 18.94 5.05
N THR A 115 -11.98 20.05 5.18
CA THR A 115 -12.12 21.08 4.15
C THR A 115 -10.81 21.74 3.74
N HIS A 116 -9.78 21.63 4.59
CA HIS A 116 -8.40 22.05 4.29
C HIS A 116 -7.57 20.93 3.70
N SER A 117 -8.13 19.71 3.53
CA SER A 117 -7.43 18.61 2.87
C SER A 117 -7.07 18.97 1.42
N PRO A 118 -5.92 18.51 0.91
CA PRO A 118 -5.60 18.67 -0.51
C PRO A 118 -6.59 17.97 -1.45
N LEU A 119 -7.46 17.12 -0.89
CA LEU A 119 -8.45 16.34 -1.63
C LEU A 119 -9.82 17.04 -1.73
N SER A 120 -10.11 18.01 -0.87
CA SER A 120 -11.44 18.63 -0.73
C SER A 120 -11.97 19.28 -2.02
N ASP A 121 -11.07 19.79 -2.87
CA ASP A 121 -11.44 20.42 -4.15
C ASP A 121 -11.56 19.41 -5.31
N GLU A 122 -11.13 18.16 -5.10
CA GLU A 122 -10.93 17.20 -6.17
C GLU A 122 -11.74 15.92 -6.01
N LEU A 123 -12.04 15.53 -4.76
CA LEU A 123 -12.76 14.29 -4.42
C LEU A 123 -13.84 14.58 -3.37
N THR A 124 -14.97 13.93 -3.53
CA THR A 124 -16.04 13.90 -2.53
C THR A 124 -15.71 12.90 -1.42
N GLU A 125 -16.32 13.09 -0.24
CA GLU A 125 -16.16 12.18 0.90
C GLU A 125 -16.44 10.71 0.54
N PRO A 126 -17.54 10.34 -0.18
CA PRO A 126 -17.76 8.95 -0.61
C PRO A 126 -16.67 8.41 -1.54
N GLU A 127 -16.07 9.25 -2.39
CA GLU A 127 -14.97 8.84 -3.27
C GLU A 127 -13.70 8.57 -2.47
N ILE A 128 -13.41 9.36 -1.45
CA ILE A 128 -12.29 9.13 -0.53
C ILE A 128 -12.50 7.83 0.26
N GLU A 129 -13.71 7.60 0.80
CA GLU A 129 -14.05 6.35 1.48
C GLU A 129 -13.87 5.11 0.57
N ALA A 130 -14.39 5.17 -0.65
CA ALA A 130 -14.23 4.10 -1.63
C ALA A 130 -12.75 3.85 -1.95
N ALA A 131 -11.96 4.92 -2.10
CA ALA A 131 -10.52 4.79 -2.33
C ALA A 131 -9.80 4.15 -1.13
N LEU A 132 -10.14 4.52 0.11
CA LEU A 132 -9.58 3.90 1.32
C LEU A 132 -9.89 2.41 1.39
N LEU A 133 -11.13 2.00 1.13
CA LEU A 133 -11.53 0.58 1.09
C LEU A 133 -10.75 -0.19 0.01
N ASN A 134 -10.59 0.38 -1.17
CA ASN A 134 -9.81 -0.21 -2.25
C ASN A 134 -8.32 -0.32 -1.89
N LEU A 135 -7.74 0.70 -1.26
CA LEU A 135 -6.35 0.68 -0.80
C LEU A 135 -6.12 -0.39 0.29
N VAL A 136 -7.11 -0.63 1.16
CA VAL A 136 -7.09 -1.74 2.12
C VAL A 136 -7.14 -3.09 1.38
N SER A 137 -8.05 -3.27 0.42
CA SER A 137 -8.17 -4.50 -0.35
C SER A 137 -6.90 -4.80 -1.16
N LYS A 138 -6.29 -3.77 -1.74
CA LYS A 138 -5.00 -3.83 -2.45
C LYS A 138 -3.78 -3.93 -1.50
N ARG A 139 -4.01 -3.91 -0.19
CA ARG A 139 -2.99 -4.06 0.86
C ARG A 139 -1.88 -3.00 0.83
N PHE A 140 -2.22 -1.77 0.48
CA PHE A 140 -1.33 -0.62 0.69
C PHE A 140 -1.40 -0.12 2.13
N ILE A 141 -2.60 -0.08 2.69
CA ILE A 141 -2.88 0.35 4.06
C ILE A 141 -3.67 -0.72 4.81
N LEU A 142 -3.73 -0.59 6.13
CA LEU A 142 -4.51 -1.43 7.04
C LEU A 142 -5.28 -0.52 7.99
N PRO A 143 -6.56 -0.85 8.31
CA PRO A 143 -7.26 -0.17 9.40
C PRO A 143 -6.56 -0.47 10.72
N ASP A 144 -6.48 0.52 11.59
CA ASP A 144 -5.88 0.39 12.92
C ASP A 144 -6.91 0.78 13.99
N THR A 145 -7.47 -0.25 14.64
CA THR A 145 -8.50 -0.05 15.66
C THR A 145 -7.94 0.52 16.95
N THR A 146 -6.63 0.39 17.18
CA THR A 146 -5.96 0.88 18.40
C THR A 146 -5.99 2.39 18.45
N TYR A 147 -5.80 3.05 17.29
CA TYR A 147 -5.71 4.51 17.19
C TYR A 147 -6.99 5.17 16.66
N SER A 148 -8.05 4.39 16.39
CA SER A 148 -9.36 4.91 16.00
C SER A 148 -10.10 5.48 17.21
N PHE A 149 -10.86 6.58 17.02
CA PHE A 149 -11.65 7.20 18.09
C PHE A 149 -12.95 7.81 17.56
N GLY A 150 -14.04 7.60 18.31
CA GLY A 150 -15.37 8.08 17.92
C GLY A 150 -15.78 7.48 16.56
N ALA A 151 -16.14 8.35 15.62
CA ALA A 151 -16.44 7.99 14.23
C ALA A 151 -15.21 8.01 13.32
N THR A 152 -14.03 8.39 13.84
CA THR A 152 -12.80 8.55 13.06
C THR A 152 -12.02 7.24 13.04
N GLN A 153 -11.76 6.75 11.83
CA GLN A 153 -10.99 5.53 11.61
C GLN A 153 -9.51 5.86 11.39
N ALA A 154 -8.64 5.21 12.15
CA ALA A 154 -7.20 5.25 11.89
C ALA A 154 -6.79 4.21 10.85
N TYR A 155 -5.80 4.55 10.05
CA TYR A 155 -5.16 3.68 9.08
C TYR A 155 -3.65 3.79 9.22
N ARG A 156 -2.94 2.70 8.87
CA ARG A 156 -1.48 2.70 8.78
C ARG A 156 -1.03 2.09 7.47
N PHE A 157 0.08 2.54 6.97
CA PHE A 157 0.75 1.87 5.86
C PHE A 157 1.12 0.44 6.26
N ARG A 158 0.80 -0.52 5.40
CA ARG A 158 1.10 -1.94 5.68
C ARG A 158 2.61 -2.18 5.82
N ARG A 159 3.42 -1.43 5.07
CA ARG A 159 4.88 -1.53 5.04
C ARG A 159 5.49 -0.13 4.94
N GLU A 160 6.59 0.07 5.64
CA GLU A 160 7.33 1.33 5.61
C GLU A 160 7.77 1.71 4.19
N VAL A 161 8.26 0.73 3.39
CA VAL A 161 8.64 0.97 1.99
C VAL A 161 7.48 1.51 1.17
N GLY A 162 6.24 1.06 1.42
CA GLY A 162 5.04 1.59 0.76
C GLY A 162 4.79 3.05 1.09
N HIS A 163 4.97 3.43 2.36
CA HIS A 163 4.90 4.83 2.79
C HIS A 163 5.99 5.69 2.12
N VAL A 164 7.25 5.24 2.16
CA VAL A 164 8.39 5.97 1.59
C VAL A 164 8.20 6.20 0.08
N VAL A 165 7.76 5.18 -0.68
CA VAL A 165 7.52 5.29 -2.12
C VAL A 165 6.34 6.22 -2.40
N ALA A 166 5.22 6.08 -1.67
CA ALA A 166 4.06 6.96 -1.83
C ALA A 166 4.41 8.41 -1.52
N TYR A 167 5.10 8.67 -0.40
CA TYR A 167 5.60 9.99 -0.04
C TYR A 167 6.56 10.56 -1.10
N GLY A 168 7.50 9.73 -1.58
CA GLY A 168 8.46 10.10 -2.63
C GLY A 168 7.80 10.50 -3.94
N SER A 169 6.62 9.95 -4.25
CA SER A 169 5.86 10.26 -5.47
C SER A 169 5.16 11.63 -5.44
N VAL A 170 5.04 12.28 -4.27
CA VAL A 170 4.44 13.60 -4.15
C VAL A 170 5.49 14.67 -4.50
N PRO A 171 5.18 15.64 -5.39
CA PRO A 171 6.10 16.75 -5.69
C PRO A 171 6.47 17.56 -4.43
N VAL A 172 7.73 17.99 -4.33
CA VAL A 172 8.25 18.67 -3.13
C VAL A 172 7.42 19.90 -2.74
N ALA A 173 7.03 20.73 -3.72
CA ALA A 173 6.20 21.91 -3.46
C ALA A 173 4.82 21.55 -2.88
N ALA A 174 4.21 20.46 -3.38
CA ALA A 174 2.94 19.97 -2.86
C ALA A 174 3.07 19.42 -1.43
N ARG A 175 4.19 18.74 -1.10
CA ARG A 175 4.44 18.22 0.25
C ARG A 175 4.44 19.34 1.29
N GLN A 176 5.10 20.47 1.01
CA GLN A 176 5.17 21.60 1.95
C GLN A 176 3.77 22.14 2.28
N ALA A 177 2.93 22.36 1.25
CA ALA A 177 1.57 22.82 1.44
C ALA A 177 0.72 21.79 2.22
N GLN A 178 0.88 20.51 1.91
CA GLN A 178 0.14 19.45 2.60
C GLN A 178 0.58 19.28 4.06
N HIS A 179 1.87 19.36 4.37
CA HIS A 179 2.35 19.34 5.76
C HIS A 179 1.79 20.49 6.59
N ALA A 180 1.67 21.70 6.01
CA ALA A 180 1.04 22.82 6.72
C ALA A 180 -0.42 22.52 7.06
N ARG A 181 -1.19 21.90 6.16
CA ARG A 181 -2.58 21.50 6.38
C ARG A 181 -2.69 20.39 7.45
N VAL A 182 -1.83 19.38 7.38
CA VAL A 182 -1.74 18.34 8.41
C VAL A 182 -1.47 18.95 9.79
N ALA A 183 -0.53 19.90 9.88
CA ALA A 183 -0.22 20.60 11.12
C ALA A 183 -1.44 21.40 11.65
N GLN A 184 -2.17 22.09 10.77
CA GLN A 184 -3.40 22.80 11.14
C GLN A 184 -4.48 21.86 11.69
N TRP A 185 -4.69 20.72 11.03
CA TRP A 185 -5.64 19.70 11.49
C TRP A 185 -5.23 19.14 12.87
N LEU A 186 -3.96 18.81 13.07
CA LEU A 186 -3.43 18.33 14.34
C LEU A 186 -3.63 19.37 15.46
N LEU A 187 -3.34 20.65 15.19
CA LEU A 187 -3.54 21.74 16.14
C LEU A 187 -5.03 21.94 16.49
N ALA A 188 -5.93 21.84 15.52
CA ALA A 188 -7.37 21.97 15.75
C ALA A 188 -7.90 20.83 16.63
N ASN A 189 -7.34 19.64 16.53
CA ASN A 189 -7.77 18.44 17.26
C ASN A 189 -6.96 18.15 18.54
N GLN A 190 -5.90 18.91 18.85
CA GLN A 190 -5.01 18.67 20.00
C GLN A 190 -5.71 18.67 21.37
N ASN A 191 -6.89 19.29 21.48
CA ASN A 191 -7.67 19.36 22.71
C ASN A 191 -8.66 18.20 22.90
N ASP A 192 -8.87 17.34 21.89
CA ASP A 192 -9.67 16.15 22.05
C ASP A 192 -8.94 15.19 23.02
N ALA A 193 -9.61 14.84 24.13
CA ALA A 193 -9.02 13.98 25.16
C ALA A 193 -8.58 12.60 24.61
N ARG A 194 -9.28 12.12 23.55
CA ARG A 194 -8.98 10.86 22.88
C ARG A 194 -7.73 10.98 22.03
N PHE A 195 -7.53 12.13 21.39
CA PHE A 195 -6.34 12.44 20.60
C PHE A 195 -5.10 12.64 21.50
N ARG A 196 -5.27 13.28 22.67
CA ARG A 196 -4.18 13.46 23.67
C ARG A 196 -3.61 12.17 24.22
N ALA A 197 -4.41 11.10 24.28
CA ALA A 197 -3.92 9.80 24.75
C ALA A 197 -2.80 9.23 23.85
N TRP A 198 -2.68 9.71 22.62
CA TRP A 198 -1.72 9.23 21.63
C TRP A 198 -0.49 10.14 21.45
N PHE A 199 -0.60 11.39 21.90
CA PHE A 199 0.50 12.37 21.88
C PHE A 199 0.70 12.92 23.31
N PRO A 200 1.30 12.14 24.22
CA PRO A 200 1.68 12.69 25.51
C PRO A 200 2.72 13.80 25.28
N VAL A 201 2.38 15.02 25.66
CA VAL A 201 3.25 16.19 25.66
C VAL A 201 4.27 16.03 26.80
#